data_d6167c91256312f6843bed7818d8d74d
#
_entry.id   d6167c91256312f6843bed7818d8d74d
#
_cell.length_a   1.000
_cell.length_b   1.000
_cell.length_c   1.000
_cell.angle_alpha   90.00
_cell.angle_beta   90.00
_cell.angle_gamma   90.00
#
_symmetry.space_group_name_H-M   'P 1'
#
loop_
_entity.id
_entity.type
_entity.pdbx_description
1 polymer ?
#
loop_
_entity_poly.entity_id
_entity_poly.type
_entity_poly.pdbx_seq_one_letter_code
_entity_poly.pdbx_strand_id
1 'polypeptide(L)' 'MIRHYRLQNRLTQEELAEELGISWRQLQRLEHNEEKTRISTFKKIVKVLQIPDDEILRFIKKTK' A
#
# COMPACT_ATOMS: atom_id res chain seq x y z
N MET A 1 -6.34 -2.62 -2.88
CA MET A 1 -5.02 -3.12 -3.30
C MET A 1 -4.07 -3.34 -2.13
N ILE A 2 -3.85 -2.32 -1.32
CA ILE A 2 -2.88 -2.42 -0.21
C ILE A 2 -3.26 -3.55 0.75
N ARG A 3 -4.50 -3.55 1.23
CA ARG A 3 -4.95 -4.56 2.17
C ARG A 3 -4.81 -5.98 1.59
N HIS A 4 -5.20 -6.13 0.34
CA HIS A 4 -5.17 -7.43 -0.33
C HIS A 4 -3.75 -8.01 -0.34
N TYR A 5 -2.78 -7.20 -0.78
CA TYR A 5 -1.40 -7.68 -0.84
C TYR A 5 -0.75 -7.78 0.53
N ARG A 6 -1.19 -6.94 1.46
CA ARG A 6 -0.73 -7.05 2.85
C ARG A 6 -1.11 -8.42 3.42
N LEU A 7 -2.36 -8.82 3.22
CA LEU A 7 -2.83 -10.10 3.73
C LEU A 7 -2.15 -11.28 3.02
N GLN A 8 -1.88 -11.14 1.73
CA GLN A 8 -1.15 -12.18 1.00
C GLN A 8 0.26 -12.37 1.56
N ASN A 9 0.87 -11.30 2.05
CA ASN A 9 2.18 -11.36 2.67
C ASN A 9 2.12 -11.69 4.15
N ARG A 10 0.92 -11.96 4.68
CA ARG A 10 0.70 -12.34 6.08
C ARG A 10 1.19 -11.28 7.05
N LEU A 11 1.03 -10.01 6.67
CA LEU A 11 1.42 -8.89 7.52
C LEU A 11 0.20 -8.29 8.21
N THR A 12 0.36 -7.94 9.49
CA THR A 12 -0.63 -7.13 10.16
C THR A 12 -0.47 -5.68 9.70
N GLN A 13 -1.49 -4.86 9.99
CA GLN A 13 -1.37 -3.42 9.70
C GLN A 13 -0.18 -2.81 10.43
N GLU A 14 0.03 -3.21 11.67
CA GLU A 14 1.14 -2.69 12.46
C GLU A 14 2.48 -3.07 11.85
N GLU A 15 2.61 -4.31 11.41
CA GLU A 15 3.85 -4.77 10.78
C GLU A 15 4.14 -4.01 9.50
N LEU A 16 3.13 -3.83 8.65
CA LEU A 16 3.33 -3.11 7.42
C LEU A 16 3.65 -1.64 7.69
N ALA A 17 2.95 -1.02 8.64
CA ALA A 17 3.22 0.37 9.00
C ALA A 17 4.67 0.56 9.43
N GLU A 18 5.19 -0.38 10.20
CA GLU A 18 6.58 -0.36 10.63
C GLU A 18 7.54 -0.45 9.44
N GLU A 19 7.24 -1.36 8.51
CA GLU A 19 8.05 -1.52 7.30
C GLU A 19 8.07 -0.24 6.45
N LEU A 20 6.94 0.47 6.43
CA LEU A 20 6.81 1.69 5.64
C LEU A 20 7.32 2.93 6.38
N GLY A 21 7.59 2.82 7.66
CA GLY A 21 8.01 3.97 8.47
C GLY A 21 6.89 4.96 8.72
N ILE A 22 5.65 4.48 8.79
CA ILE A 22 4.49 5.33 9.08
C ILE A 22 3.74 4.78 10.29
N SER A 23 2.81 5.58 10.80
CA SER A 23 2.01 5.12 11.94
C SER A 23 0.91 4.17 11.46
N TRP A 24 0.42 3.36 12.39
CA TRP A 24 -0.69 2.47 12.13
C TRP A 24 -1.92 3.22 11.63
N ARG A 25 -2.20 4.37 12.22
CA ARG A 25 -3.34 5.20 11.81
C ARG A 25 -3.20 5.69 10.37
N GLN A 26 -1.99 6.06 9.99
CA GLN A 26 -1.74 6.48 8.61
C GLN A 26 -2.00 5.34 7.65
N LEU A 27 -1.57 4.14 8.00
CA LEU A 27 -1.81 2.99 7.15
C LEU A 27 -3.30 2.68 7.03
N GLN A 28 -4.04 2.79 8.12
CA GLN A 28 -5.48 2.59 8.08
C GLN A 28 -6.14 3.57 7.10
N ARG A 29 -5.73 4.82 7.15
CA ARG A 29 -6.24 5.84 6.21
C ARG A 29 -5.90 5.48 4.77
N LEU A 30 -4.70 5.02 4.53
CA LEU A 30 -4.29 4.64 3.17
C LEU A 30 -5.07 3.45 2.66
N GLU A 31 -5.36 2.48 3.51
CA GLU A 31 -6.14 1.32 3.09
C GLU A 31 -7.58 1.69 2.77
N HIS A 32 -8.11 2.74 3.40
CA HIS A 32 -9.43 3.25 3.09
C HIS A 32 -9.47 4.17 1.88
N ASN A 33 -8.37 4.84 1.59
CA ASN A 33 -8.33 5.89 0.57
C ASN A 33 -7.02 5.82 -0.19
N GLU A 34 -6.84 4.75 -0.95
CA GLU A 34 -5.56 4.44 -1.58
C GLU A 34 -5.10 5.50 -2.58
N GLU A 35 -6.03 6.14 -3.26
CA GLU A 35 -5.67 7.14 -4.25
C GLU A 35 -5.02 8.38 -3.64
N LYS A 36 -5.09 8.56 -2.33
CA LYS A 36 -4.42 9.68 -1.66
C LYS A 36 -3.02 9.33 -1.19
N THR A 37 -2.52 8.16 -1.54
CA THR A 37 -1.19 7.74 -1.17
C THR A 37 -0.16 8.57 -1.94
N ARG A 38 0.82 9.09 -1.21
CA ARG A 38 1.92 9.84 -1.84
C ARG A 38 2.77 8.89 -2.67
N ILE A 39 3.35 9.42 -3.74
CA ILE A 39 4.21 8.62 -4.64
C ILE A 39 5.34 7.95 -3.87
N SER A 40 6.00 8.68 -2.97
CA SER A 40 7.11 8.09 -2.21
C SER A 40 6.66 6.92 -1.35
N THR A 41 5.50 7.05 -0.70
CA THR A 41 4.95 5.98 0.11
C THR A 41 4.48 4.82 -0.77
N PHE A 42 3.86 5.14 -1.90
CA PHE A 42 3.40 4.13 -2.84
C PHE A 42 4.54 3.26 -3.35
N LYS A 43 5.68 3.87 -3.67
CA LYS A 43 6.85 3.12 -4.11
C LYS A 43 7.32 2.13 -3.04
N LYS A 44 7.30 2.55 -1.78
CA LYS A 44 7.67 1.66 -0.69
C LYS A 44 6.68 0.50 -0.55
N ILE A 45 5.39 0.80 -0.67
CA ILE A 45 4.36 -0.22 -0.58
C ILE A 45 4.55 -1.27 -1.67
N VAL A 46 4.77 -0.82 -2.91
CA VAL A 46 4.98 -1.72 -4.03
C VAL A 46 6.17 -2.63 -3.77
N LYS A 47 7.25 -2.08 -3.24
CA LYS A 47 8.45 -2.83 -2.97
C LYS A 47 8.27 -3.84 -1.84
N VAL A 48 7.68 -3.40 -0.73
CA VAL A 48 7.48 -4.26 0.44
C VAL A 48 6.50 -5.40 0.14
N LEU A 49 5.41 -5.08 -0.54
CA LEU A 49 4.36 -6.05 -0.82
C LEU A 49 4.57 -6.80 -2.14
N GLN A 50 5.56 -6.41 -2.93
CA GLN A 50 5.85 -7.04 -4.22
C GLN A 50 4.64 -7.04 -5.13
N ILE A 51 4.02 -5.87 -5.29
CA ILE A 51 2.83 -5.72 -6.10
C ILE A 51 3.20 -5.82 -7.59
N PRO A 52 2.50 -6.65 -8.37
CA PRO A 52 2.82 -6.82 -9.80
C PRO A 52 2.56 -5.54 -10.61
N ASP A 53 3.30 -5.39 -11.70
CA ASP A 53 3.20 -4.20 -12.55
C ASP A 53 1.81 -3.97 -13.11
N ASP A 54 1.12 -5.02 -13.50
CA ASP A 54 -0.22 -4.87 -14.06
C ASP A 54 -1.21 -4.31 -13.04
N GLU A 55 -1.04 -4.65 -11.76
CA GLU A 55 -1.87 -4.10 -10.71
C GLU A 55 -1.54 -2.63 -10.46
N ILE A 56 -0.27 -2.28 -10.56
CA ILE A 56 0.17 -0.89 -10.42
C ILE A 56 -0.45 -0.04 -11.52
N LEU A 57 -0.41 -0.53 -12.75
CA LEU A 57 -0.98 0.19 -13.89
C LEU A 57 -2.49 0.37 -13.74
N ARG A 58 -3.17 -0.66 -13.28
CA ARG A 58 -4.61 -0.57 -13.02
C ARG A 58 -4.93 0.52 -12.00
N PHE A 59 -4.16 0.55 -10.93
CA PHE A 59 -4.36 1.53 -9.88
C PHE A 59 -4.16 2.95 -10.41
N ILE A 60 -3.10 3.17 -11.16
CA ILE A 60 -2.79 4.48 -11.73
C ILE A 60 -3.89 4.93 -12.68
N LYS A 61 -4.39 4.05 -13.52
CA LYS A 61 -5.47 4.39 -14.45
C LYS A 61 -6.76 4.73 -13.73
N LYS A 62 -6.99 4.10 -12.61
CA LYS A 62 -8.20 4.30 -11.84
C LYS A 62 -8.23 5.64 -11.12
N THR A 63 -7.06 6.08 -10.65
CA THR A 63 -6.98 7.24 -9.77
C THR A 63 -6.81 8.56 -10.50
N LYS A 64 -6.65 8.57 -11.73
CA LYS A 64 -6.48 9.73 -12.58
C LYS A 64 -6.81 11.14 -12.02
#